data_19f4bc56a35ba5b0fafab5c7af68d5bd
#
_entry.id   19f4bc56a35ba5b0fafab5c7af68d5bd
#
_cell.length_a   1.000
_cell.length_b   1.000
_cell.length_c   1.000
_cell.angle_alpha   90.00
_cell.angle_beta   90.00
_cell.angle_gamma   90.00
#
_symmetry.space_group_name_H-M   'P 1'
#
loop_
_entity.id
_entity.type
_entity.pdbx_description
1 polymer ?
#
loop_
_entity_poly.entity_id
_entity_poly.type
_entity_poly.pdbx_seq_one_letter_code
_entity_poly.pdbx_strand_id
1 'polypeptide(L)'
;MSIADRVRVENETLLSDDWYTLKKTVLSFRRSDGTWQKQSRETYDRGNGAVILLYSLDSRNVILTRQFRFPAFVNGHDDLLIEAPAGLLDNADPEARIRAEAEEETGFRVRDVRQVFDAFMSPGSVTERLFFFVGEYDGCDRVSDGGGNIDEGEDISVLEVTIDEALKMIKAGEIRDGKTIMLLQHAALYLFNSDTTKNGAR
;
A
#
# COMPACT_ATOMS: atom_id res chain seq x y z
N MET A 1 3.99 18.08 -25.91
CA MET A 1 4.70 18.85 -24.85
C MET A 1 4.62 18.02 -23.59
N SER A 2 5.78 17.62 -23.06
CA SER A 2 5.86 16.87 -21.80
C SER A 2 5.43 17.74 -20.61
N ILE A 3 5.00 17.14 -19.50
CA ILE A 3 4.76 17.88 -18.25
C ILE A 3 6.05 18.56 -17.75
N ALA A 4 7.21 17.94 -17.99
CA ALA A 4 8.50 18.51 -17.64
C ALA A 4 8.78 19.86 -18.32
N ASP A 5 8.28 20.08 -19.55
CA ASP A 5 8.41 21.36 -20.26
C ASP A 5 7.55 22.49 -19.64
N ARG A 6 6.65 22.13 -18.73
CA ARG A 6 5.71 23.02 -18.04
C ARG A 6 6.09 23.31 -16.61
N VAL A 7 7.17 22.73 -16.10
CA VAL A 7 7.63 22.91 -14.71
C VAL A 7 9.03 23.49 -14.71
N ARG A 8 9.24 24.53 -13.90
CA ARG A 8 10.56 25.10 -13.61
C ARG A 8 10.71 25.19 -12.10
N VAL A 9 11.62 24.39 -11.55
CA VAL A 9 12.00 24.50 -10.13
C VAL A 9 12.89 25.72 -9.98
N GLU A 10 12.50 26.65 -9.10
CA GLU A 10 13.22 27.89 -8.84
C GLU A 10 14.10 27.78 -7.59
N ASN A 11 13.57 27.13 -6.56
CA ASN A 11 14.30 26.94 -5.31
C ASN A 11 13.78 25.71 -4.57
N GLU A 12 14.67 25.03 -3.87
CA GLU A 12 14.34 23.92 -2.97
C GLU A 12 14.98 24.19 -1.60
N THR A 13 14.21 24.02 -0.54
CA THR A 13 14.64 24.21 0.84
C THR A 13 14.30 22.95 1.64
N LEU A 14 15.30 22.38 2.29
CA LEU A 14 15.13 21.31 3.26
C LEU A 14 14.49 21.88 4.53
N LEU A 15 13.33 21.34 4.94
CA LEU A 15 12.63 21.77 6.16
C LEU A 15 12.89 20.80 7.33
N SER A 16 13.02 19.50 7.04
CA SER A 16 13.36 18.47 8.02
C SER A 16 14.03 17.28 7.31
N ASP A 17 14.99 16.68 7.97
CA ASP A 17 15.69 15.46 7.54
C ASP A 17 15.95 14.61 8.80
N ASP A 18 14.88 14.19 9.44
CA ASP A 18 14.91 13.38 10.66
C ASP A 18 14.57 11.93 10.33
N TRP A 19 13.30 11.51 10.49
CA TRP A 19 12.88 10.17 10.05
C TRP A 19 12.84 10.05 8.53
N TYR A 20 12.18 11.02 7.88
CA TYR A 20 12.09 11.17 6.43
C TYR A 20 12.26 12.63 6.02
N THR A 21 12.44 12.85 4.73
CA THR A 21 12.77 14.18 4.22
C THR A 21 11.52 15.01 3.95
N LEU A 22 11.42 16.20 4.57
CA LEU A 22 10.43 17.22 4.24
C LEU A 22 11.10 18.37 3.52
N LYS A 23 10.64 18.66 2.30
CA LYS A 23 11.17 19.73 1.46
C LYS A 23 10.10 20.75 1.10
N LYS A 24 10.50 22.01 0.95
CA LYS A 24 9.70 23.07 0.35
C LYS A 24 10.29 23.46 -0.99
N THR A 25 9.51 23.31 -2.06
CA THR A 25 9.89 23.66 -3.42
C THR A 25 9.09 24.85 -3.91
N VAL A 26 9.80 25.89 -4.39
CA VAL A 26 9.21 26.99 -5.15
C VAL A 26 9.39 26.68 -6.63
N LEU A 27 8.31 26.69 -7.36
CA LEU A 27 8.29 26.36 -8.78
C LEU A 27 7.38 27.30 -9.58
N SER A 28 7.66 27.41 -10.87
CA SER A 28 6.76 28.01 -11.85
C SER A 28 6.13 26.88 -12.70
N PHE A 29 4.82 26.87 -12.76
CA PHE A 29 4.05 25.95 -13.58
C PHE A 29 3.36 26.68 -14.73
N ARG A 30 3.54 26.16 -15.97
CA ARG A 30 2.86 26.69 -17.14
C ARG A 30 1.46 26.12 -17.24
N ARG A 31 0.47 26.97 -17.06
CA ARG A 31 -0.96 26.63 -17.14
C ARG A 31 -1.39 26.24 -18.55
N SER A 32 -2.60 25.75 -18.68
CA SER A 32 -3.20 25.36 -19.97
C SER A 32 -3.41 26.56 -20.91
N ASP A 33 -3.62 27.75 -20.36
CA ASP A 33 -3.73 29.02 -21.10
C ASP A 33 -2.37 29.60 -21.55
N GLY A 34 -1.26 28.91 -21.25
CA GLY A 34 0.09 29.30 -21.58
C GLY A 34 0.77 30.25 -20.58
N THR A 35 0.04 30.76 -19.60
CA THR A 35 0.60 31.64 -18.55
C THR A 35 1.43 30.86 -17.53
N TRP A 36 2.45 31.51 -16.97
CA TRP A 36 3.26 30.93 -15.90
C TRP A 36 2.74 31.39 -14.54
N GLN A 37 2.54 30.41 -13.64
CA GLN A 37 2.10 30.64 -12.28
C GLN A 37 3.16 30.17 -11.29
N LYS A 38 3.62 31.07 -10.43
CA LYS A 38 4.51 30.72 -9.33
C LYS A 38 3.72 30.01 -8.22
N GLN A 39 4.26 28.89 -7.73
CA GLN A 39 3.67 28.06 -6.70
C GLN A 39 4.72 27.67 -5.67
N SER A 40 4.27 27.32 -4.47
CA SER A 40 5.07 26.68 -3.44
C SER A 40 4.40 25.38 -3.00
N ARG A 41 5.18 24.32 -2.85
CA ARG A 41 4.70 23.01 -2.40
C ARG A 41 5.63 22.45 -1.34
N GLU A 42 5.06 21.79 -0.37
CA GLU A 42 5.81 20.95 0.57
C GLU A 42 5.60 19.50 0.17
N THR A 43 6.68 18.73 0.18
CA THR A 43 6.70 17.32 -0.17
C THR A 43 7.37 16.54 0.94
N TYR A 44 6.67 15.51 1.43
CA TYR A 44 7.22 14.54 2.37
C TYR A 44 7.64 13.30 1.60
N ASP A 45 8.93 13.00 1.65
CA ASP A 45 9.54 11.89 0.93
C ASP A 45 9.98 10.82 1.92
N ARG A 46 9.32 9.68 1.89
CA ARG A 46 9.60 8.49 2.68
C ARG A 46 10.03 7.29 1.83
N GLY A 47 10.30 7.50 0.55
CA GLY A 47 10.54 6.45 -0.42
C GLY A 47 9.25 5.81 -0.95
N ASN A 48 9.43 4.82 -1.80
CA ASN A 48 8.32 4.02 -2.35
C ASN A 48 8.08 2.78 -1.49
N GLY A 49 6.89 2.21 -1.59
CA GLY A 49 6.50 1.01 -0.86
C GLY A 49 5.88 -0.06 -1.75
N ALA A 50 5.66 -1.23 -1.17
CA ALA A 50 4.87 -2.30 -1.75
C ALA A 50 3.84 -2.80 -0.75
N VAL A 51 2.72 -3.32 -1.24
CA VAL A 51 1.63 -3.89 -0.46
C VAL A 51 1.13 -5.16 -1.15
N ILE A 52 0.74 -6.15 -0.38
CA ILE A 52 0.25 -7.42 -0.92
C ILE A 52 -1.03 -7.88 -0.22
N LEU A 53 -1.95 -8.45 -0.97
CA LEU A 53 -3.05 -9.22 -0.43
C LEU A 53 -2.78 -10.70 -0.64
N LEU A 54 -2.65 -11.43 0.45
CA LEU A 54 -2.61 -12.89 0.42
C LEU A 54 -4.04 -13.40 0.31
N TYR A 55 -4.28 -14.34 -0.61
CA TYR A 55 -5.60 -14.91 -0.84
C TYR A 55 -5.55 -16.42 -1.03
N SER A 56 -6.62 -17.12 -0.64
CA SER A 56 -6.86 -18.52 -0.92
C SER A 56 -8.17 -18.65 -1.69
N LEU A 57 -8.13 -19.24 -2.89
CA LEU A 57 -9.32 -19.47 -3.70
C LEU A 57 -10.21 -20.57 -3.12
N ASP A 58 -9.60 -21.59 -2.53
CA ASP A 58 -10.31 -22.75 -1.99
C ASP A 58 -11.16 -22.38 -0.77
N SER A 59 -10.57 -21.68 0.20
CA SER A 59 -11.28 -21.24 1.42
C SER A 59 -12.01 -19.91 1.24
N ARG A 60 -11.74 -19.16 0.16
CA ARG A 60 -12.17 -17.77 -0.07
C ARG A 60 -11.72 -16.80 1.02
N ASN A 61 -10.60 -17.11 1.67
CA ASN A 61 -10.01 -16.28 2.72
C ASN A 61 -8.96 -15.31 2.15
N VAL A 62 -8.73 -14.26 2.91
CA VAL A 62 -7.63 -13.30 2.76
C VAL A 62 -6.93 -13.13 4.10
N ILE A 63 -5.63 -12.83 4.05
CA ILE A 63 -4.83 -12.50 5.23
C ILE A 63 -4.65 -10.98 5.28
N LEU A 64 -4.94 -10.42 6.44
CA LEU A 64 -4.74 -9.04 6.81
C LEU A 64 -3.91 -8.96 8.09
N THR A 65 -3.42 -7.77 8.40
CA THR A 65 -2.70 -7.48 9.64
C THR A 65 -3.42 -6.40 10.44
N ARG A 66 -3.20 -6.35 11.74
CA ARG A 66 -3.67 -5.28 12.62
C ARG A 66 -2.49 -4.74 13.39
N GLN A 67 -2.27 -3.43 13.33
CA GLN A 67 -1.19 -2.77 14.04
C GLN A 67 -1.51 -1.33 14.41
N PHE A 68 -0.77 -0.80 15.37
CA PHE A 68 -0.88 0.61 15.75
C PHE A 68 -0.26 1.51 14.68
N ARG A 69 -1.00 2.54 14.28
CA ARG A 69 -0.53 3.58 13.36
C ARG A 69 -0.71 4.96 13.99
N PHE A 70 0.38 5.53 14.50
CA PHE A 70 0.34 6.85 15.16
C PHE A 70 -0.30 7.95 14.30
N PRO A 71 -0.05 8.08 12.97
CA PRO A 71 -0.74 9.08 12.14
C PRO A 71 -2.25 8.87 12.07
N ALA A 72 -2.74 7.64 12.07
CA ALA A 72 -4.16 7.35 12.11
C ALA A 72 -4.76 7.72 13.48
N PHE A 73 -4.05 7.39 14.57
CA PHE A 73 -4.45 7.72 15.94
C PHE A 73 -4.62 9.24 16.16
N VAL A 74 -3.65 10.06 15.75
CA VAL A 74 -3.76 11.53 15.90
C VAL A 74 -4.88 12.15 15.06
N ASN A 75 -5.37 11.41 14.07
CA ASN A 75 -6.54 11.81 13.27
C ASN A 75 -7.84 11.14 13.74
N GLY A 76 -7.86 10.62 14.97
CA GLY A 76 -9.06 10.14 15.64
C GLY A 76 -9.43 8.66 15.39
N HIS A 77 -8.50 7.85 14.88
CA HIS A 77 -8.68 6.40 14.81
C HIS A 77 -8.20 5.75 16.11
N ASP A 78 -9.13 5.50 17.03
CA ASP A 78 -8.86 4.98 18.37
C ASP A 78 -8.92 3.44 18.41
N ASP A 79 -8.23 2.77 17.47
CA ASP A 79 -8.07 1.32 17.41
C ASP A 79 -6.81 0.94 16.60
N LEU A 80 -6.47 -0.35 16.56
CA LEU A 80 -5.48 -0.89 15.64
C LEU A 80 -6.00 -0.82 14.21
N LEU A 81 -5.17 -0.34 13.28
CA LEU A 81 -5.55 -0.25 11.88
C LEU A 81 -5.46 -1.63 11.22
N ILE A 82 -6.50 -2.01 10.49
CA ILE A 82 -6.53 -3.26 9.71
C ILE A 82 -5.99 -2.96 8.32
N GLU A 83 -4.90 -3.65 7.97
CA GLU A 83 -4.14 -3.39 6.75
C GLU A 83 -3.80 -4.69 6.01
N ALA A 84 -3.55 -4.59 4.71
CA ALA A 84 -2.81 -5.60 3.98
C ALA A 84 -1.31 -5.44 4.27
N PRO A 85 -0.53 -6.53 4.39
CA PRO A 85 0.92 -6.49 4.62
C PRO A 85 1.65 -5.57 3.66
N ALA A 86 2.55 -4.72 4.18
CA ALA A 86 3.19 -3.69 3.38
C ALA A 86 4.52 -3.24 3.98
N GLY A 87 5.51 -2.97 3.12
CA GLY A 87 6.81 -2.45 3.52
C GLY A 87 7.39 -1.41 2.57
N LEU A 88 8.40 -0.71 3.07
CA LEU A 88 9.21 0.22 2.27
C LEU A 88 10.19 -0.57 1.40
N LEU A 89 10.45 -0.05 0.19
CA LEU A 89 11.32 -0.75 -0.75
C LEU A 89 12.81 -0.63 -0.43
N ASP A 90 13.25 0.46 0.19
CA ASP A 90 14.66 0.75 0.53
C ASP A 90 15.63 0.44 -0.65
N ASN A 91 15.20 0.74 -1.87
CA ASN A 91 15.85 0.42 -3.14
C ASN A 91 15.88 -1.07 -3.53
N ALA A 92 15.17 -1.94 -2.83
CA ALA A 92 15.00 -3.33 -3.23
C ALA A 92 13.99 -3.48 -4.40
N ASP A 93 14.04 -4.64 -5.06
CA ASP A 93 13.01 -5.03 -6.01
C ASP A 93 11.65 -5.16 -5.30
N PRO A 94 10.56 -4.55 -5.83
CA PRO A 94 9.28 -4.52 -5.14
C PRO A 94 8.69 -5.91 -4.86
N GLU A 95 8.84 -6.88 -5.78
CA GLU A 95 8.33 -8.23 -5.57
C GLU A 95 9.15 -8.98 -4.50
N ALA A 96 10.48 -8.88 -4.58
CA ALA A 96 11.35 -9.52 -3.59
C ALA A 96 11.11 -8.99 -2.18
N ARG A 97 10.96 -7.66 -2.04
CA ARG A 97 10.70 -7.03 -0.73
C ARG A 97 9.34 -7.45 -0.19
N ILE A 98 8.29 -7.41 -0.99
CA ILE A 98 6.94 -7.70 -0.49
C ILE A 98 6.73 -9.18 -0.14
N ARG A 99 7.48 -10.09 -0.75
CA ARG A 99 7.50 -11.51 -0.32
C ARG A 99 8.10 -11.66 1.08
N ALA A 100 9.19 -10.95 1.36
CA ALA A 100 9.82 -10.97 2.67
C ALA A 100 8.89 -10.36 3.75
N GLU A 101 8.29 -9.22 3.47
CA GLU A 101 7.32 -8.58 4.36
C GLU A 101 6.11 -9.48 4.66
N ALA A 102 5.56 -10.12 3.64
CA ALA A 102 4.44 -11.05 3.83
C ALA A 102 4.79 -12.19 4.78
N GLU A 103 5.97 -12.82 4.64
CA GLU A 103 6.43 -13.87 5.54
C GLU A 103 6.69 -13.34 6.95
N GLU A 104 7.31 -12.16 7.09
CA GLU A 104 7.65 -11.55 8.37
C GLU A 104 6.40 -11.11 9.15
N GLU A 105 5.50 -10.38 8.50
CA GLU A 105 4.29 -9.87 9.15
C GLU A 105 3.24 -10.95 9.41
N THR A 106 3.05 -11.89 8.46
CA THR A 106 1.93 -12.84 8.51
C THR A 106 2.31 -14.27 8.86
N GLY A 107 3.58 -14.63 8.71
CA GLY A 107 4.05 -16.00 8.87
C GLY A 107 3.76 -16.92 7.69
N PHE A 108 3.24 -16.41 6.57
CA PHE A 108 2.93 -17.21 5.39
C PHE A 108 3.92 -16.96 4.25
N ARG A 109 4.42 -18.04 3.65
CA ARG A 109 5.10 -17.99 2.34
C ARG A 109 4.08 -17.83 1.24
N VAL A 110 4.35 -16.90 0.36
CA VAL A 110 3.40 -16.54 -0.70
C VAL A 110 3.82 -17.16 -2.02
N ARG A 111 2.88 -17.80 -2.70
CA ARG A 111 3.04 -18.34 -4.05
C ARG A 111 2.45 -17.39 -5.08
N ASP A 112 2.85 -17.52 -6.34
CA ASP A 112 2.25 -16.84 -7.49
C ASP A 112 2.04 -15.34 -7.28
N VAL A 113 3.05 -14.67 -6.67
CA VAL A 113 3.03 -13.23 -6.45
C VAL A 113 3.04 -12.52 -7.79
N ARG A 114 2.08 -11.63 -7.98
CA ARG A 114 1.98 -10.81 -9.18
C ARG A 114 1.59 -9.39 -8.86
N GLN A 115 2.22 -8.45 -9.53
CA GLN A 115 1.83 -7.05 -9.46
C GLN A 115 0.50 -6.85 -10.20
N VAL A 116 -0.43 -6.11 -9.59
CA VAL A 116 -1.74 -5.83 -10.18
C VAL A 116 -1.86 -4.40 -10.69
N PHE A 117 -1.27 -3.45 -9.99
CA PHE A 117 -1.15 -2.04 -10.40
C PHE A 117 -0.12 -1.33 -9.51
N ASP A 118 0.07 -0.04 -9.73
CA ASP A 118 0.73 0.89 -8.82
C ASP A 118 -0.08 2.18 -8.71
N ALA A 119 0.09 2.92 -7.59
CA ALA A 119 -0.66 4.14 -7.36
C ALA A 119 0.09 5.11 -6.44
N PHE A 120 -0.22 6.39 -6.60
CA PHE A 120 0.12 7.42 -5.62
C PHE A 120 -1.01 7.53 -4.60
N MET A 121 -0.70 7.34 -3.31
CA MET A 121 -1.73 7.30 -2.26
C MET A 121 -2.11 8.69 -1.74
N SER A 122 -1.15 9.61 -1.64
CA SER A 122 -1.37 10.98 -1.14
C SER A 122 -0.62 12.03 -1.99
N PRO A 123 -0.93 12.12 -3.32
CA PRO A 123 -0.13 12.89 -4.28
C PRO A 123 -0.16 14.41 -4.06
N GLY A 124 -0.97 14.89 -3.11
CA GLY A 124 -1.01 16.30 -2.73
C GLY A 124 0.18 16.76 -1.88
N SER A 125 0.85 15.84 -1.18
CA SER A 125 1.95 16.16 -0.25
C SER A 125 3.00 15.07 -0.08
N VAL A 126 2.70 13.83 -0.39
CA VAL A 126 3.62 12.70 -0.24
C VAL A 126 4.10 12.23 -1.61
N THR A 127 5.39 11.94 -1.73
CA THR A 127 6.01 11.50 -2.99
C THR A 127 5.83 10.01 -3.25
N GLU A 128 5.39 9.24 -2.25
CA GLU A 128 5.27 7.79 -2.28
C GLU A 128 4.46 7.28 -3.46
N ARG A 129 5.05 6.34 -4.19
CA ARG A 129 4.39 5.45 -5.13
C ARG A 129 4.34 4.05 -4.51
N LEU A 130 3.16 3.48 -4.42
CA LEU A 130 2.94 2.16 -3.84
C LEU A 130 2.69 1.13 -4.93
N PHE A 131 3.41 0.00 -4.89
CA PHE A 131 3.25 -1.13 -5.79
C PHE A 131 2.34 -2.17 -5.16
N PHE A 132 1.28 -2.55 -5.87
CA PHE A 132 0.24 -3.42 -5.35
C PHE A 132 0.37 -4.83 -5.92
N PHE A 133 0.39 -5.80 -5.03
CA PHE A 133 0.54 -7.21 -5.36
C PHE A 133 -0.62 -8.04 -4.82
N VAL A 134 -0.80 -9.20 -5.41
CA VAL A 134 -1.60 -10.29 -4.86
C VAL A 134 -0.76 -11.56 -4.88
N GLY A 135 -0.95 -12.46 -3.92
CA GLY A 135 -0.24 -13.71 -3.83
C GLY A 135 -1.10 -14.80 -3.22
N GLU A 136 -0.98 -16.02 -3.75
CA GLU A 136 -1.75 -17.16 -3.29
C GLU A 136 -1.09 -17.83 -2.09
N TYR A 137 -1.90 -18.28 -1.13
CA TYR A 137 -1.45 -19.08 0.01
C TYR A 137 -2.42 -20.24 0.28
N ASP A 138 -1.93 -21.26 0.97
CA ASP A 138 -2.75 -22.25 1.63
C ASP A 138 -2.25 -22.54 3.06
N GLY A 139 -2.97 -23.40 3.81
CA GLY A 139 -2.63 -23.65 5.21
C GLY A 139 -1.25 -24.29 5.43
N CYS A 140 -0.67 -24.97 4.44
CA CYS A 140 0.66 -25.56 4.55
C CYS A 140 1.80 -24.55 4.30
N ASP A 141 1.49 -23.35 3.81
CA ASP A 141 2.47 -22.29 3.57
C ASP A 141 2.82 -21.49 4.85
N ARG A 142 2.14 -21.75 5.97
CA ARG A 142 2.43 -21.12 7.24
C ARG A 142 3.75 -21.64 7.83
N VAL A 143 4.72 -20.77 8.02
CA VAL A 143 6.07 -21.10 8.50
C VAL A 143 6.40 -20.51 9.89
N SER A 144 5.62 -19.52 10.33
CA SER A 144 5.74 -18.88 11.64
C SER A 144 4.40 -18.31 12.09
N ASP A 145 4.38 -17.67 13.26
CA ASP A 145 3.19 -16.94 13.73
C ASP A 145 3.09 -15.52 13.14
N GLY A 146 4.11 -15.06 12.42
CA GLY A 146 4.20 -13.69 11.96
C GLY A 146 4.44 -12.73 13.14
N GLY A 147 3.98 -11.50 13.01
CA GLY A 147 4.02 -10.51 14.09
C GLY A 147 4.90 -9.30 13.79
N GLY A 148 5.64 -9.34 12.68
CA GLY A 148 6.56 -8.27 12.29
C GLY A 148 7.86 -8.29 13.11
N ASN A 149 8.63 -7.22 12.98
CA ASN A 149 9.94 -7.07 13.61
C ASN A 149 9.85 -6.19 14.86
N ILE A 150 10.03 -6.78 16.04
CA ILE A 150 10.00 -6.08 17.34
C ILE A 150 11.10 -4.99 17.42
N ASP A 151 12.26 -5.21 16.79
CA ASP A 151 13.35 -4.24 16.77
C ASP A 151 13.02 -2.99 15.95
N GLU A 152 12.03 -3.08 15.05
CA GLU A 152 11.47 -1.96 14.28
C GLU A 152 10.23 -1.34 14.96
N GLY A 153 9.87 -1.84 16.15
CA GLY A 153 8.73 -1.36 16.93
C GLY A 153 7.38 -1.87 16.42
N GLU A 154 7.38 -2.98 15.70
CA GLU A 154 6.16 -3.60 15.21
C GLU A 154 5.55 -4.52 16.27
N ASP A 155 4.23 -4.46 16.37
CA ASP A 155 3.38 -5.35 17.18
C ASP A 155 2.14 -5.66 16.32
N ILE A 156 2.32 -6.67 15.48
CA ILE A 156 1.36 -7.02 14.43
C ILE A 156 0.59 -8.27 14.84
N SER A 157 -0.72 -8.23 14.73
CA SER A 157 -1.58 -9.41 14.83
C SER A 157 -2.15 -9.80 13.47
N VAL A 158 -2.13 -11.09 13.15
CA VAL A 158 -2.60 -11.64 11.88
C VAL A 158 -4.10 -11.91 11.95
N LEU A 159 -4.82 -11.49 10.93
CA LEU A 159 -6.26 -11.68 10.78
C LEU A 159 -6.54 -12.44 9.49
N GLU A 160 -7.14 -13.63 9.61
CA GLU A 160 -7.64 -14.39 8.48
C GLU A 160 -9.17 -14.31 8.44
N VAL A 161 -9.72 -13.79 7.34
CA VAL A 161 -11.17 -13.62 7.16
C VAL A 161 -11.57 -13.98 5.73
N THR A 162 -12.86 -14.30 5.53
CA THR A 162 -13.36 -14.45 4.17
C THR A 162 -13.39 -13.12 3.42
N ILE A 163 -13.26 -13.16 2.09
CA ILE A 163 -13.40 -11.93 1.27
C ILE A 163 -14.74 -11.24 1.51
N ASP A 164 -15.82 -12.02 1.68
CA ASP A 164 -17.17 -11.48 1.91
C ASP A 164 -17.27 -10.77 3.27
N GLU A 165 -16.57 -11.25 4.30
CA GLU A 165 -16.48 -10.61 5.60
C GLU A 165 -15.63 -9.33 5.53
N ALA A 166 -14.47 -9.38 4.89
CA ALA A 166 -13.63 -8.20 4.68
C ALA A 166 -14.38 -7.06 3.97
N LEU A 167 -15.22 -7.38 2.97
CA LEU A 167 -16.06 -6.39 2.29
C LEU A 167 -17.15 -5.80 3.22
N LYS A 168 -17.69 -6.60 4.16
CA LYS A 168 -18.62 -6.08 5.19
C LYS A 168 -17.88 -5.17 6.18
N MET A 169 -16.66 -5.52 6.57
CA MET A 169 -15.82 -4.70 7.45
C MET A 169 -15.47 -3.35 6.82
N ILE A 170 -15.23 -3.30 5.49
CA ILE A 170 -15.10 -2.01 4.77
C ILE A 170 -16.38 -1.19 4.91
N LYS A 171 -17.53 -1.80 4.64
CA LYS A 171 -18.83 -1.11 4.72
C LYS A 171 -19.18 -0.63 6.13
N ALA A 172 -18.78 -1.39 7.15
CA ALA A 172 -18.95 -1.04 8.56
C ALA A 172 -17.97 0.04 9.04
N GLY A 173 -16.92 0.34 8.27
CA GLY A 173 -15.86 1.29 8.63
C GLY A 173 -14.84 0.71 9.62
N GLU A 174 -14.74 -0.59 9.71
CA GLU A 174 -13.70 -1.29 10.48
C GLU A 174 -12.39 -1.29 9.70
N ILE A 175 -12.42 -1.60 8.39
CA ILE A 175 -11.30 -1.44 7.47
C ILE A 175 -11.36 -0.04 6.87
N ARG A 176 -10.35 0.79 7.18
CA ARG A 176 -10.27 2.20 6.75
C ARG A 176 -9.01 2.53 5.97
N ASP A 177 -8.09 1.58 5.85
CA ASP A 177 -6.86 1.77 5.11
C ASP A 177 -7.09 1.70 3.60
N GLY A 178 -6.72 2.75 2.87
CA GLY A 178 -7.02 2.91 1.45
C GLY A 178 -6.37 1.83 0.58
N LYS A 179 -5.09 1.47 0.82
CA LYS A 179 -4.41 0.43 0.05
C LYS A 179 -5.06 -0.94 0.21
N THR A 180 -5.48 -1.26 1.44
CA THR A 180 -6.19 -2.50 1.76
C THR A 180 -7.56 -2.56 1.07
N ILE A 181 -8.34 -1.47 1.14
CA ILE A 181 -9.63 -1.38 0.45
C ILE A 181 -9.48 -1.61 -1.05
N MET A 182 -8.45 -1.00 -1.68
CA MET A 182 -8.19 -1.18 -3.12
C MET A 182 -7.89 -2.64 -3.46
N LEU A 183 -7.06 -3.33 -2.68
CA LEU A 183 -6.72 -4.74 -2.90
C LEU A 183 -7.91 -5.66 -2.66
N LEU A 184 -8.70 -5.45 -1.62
CA LEU A 184 -9.90 -6.24 -1.35
C LEU A 184 -10.95 -6.08 -2.45
N GLN A 185 -11.17 -4.86 -2.95
CA GLN A 185 -12.04 -4.61 -4.09
C GLN A 185 -11.50 -5.25 -5.38
N HIS A 186 -10.19 -5.18 -5.62
CA HIS A 186 -9.55 -5.88 -6.73
C HIS A 186 -9.77 -7.40 -6.64
N ALA A 187 -9.54 -7.98 -5.47
CA ALA A 187 -9.74 -9.41 -5.25
C ALA A 187 -11.20 -9.83 -5.47
N ALA A 188 -12.15 -9.07 -4.95
CA ALA A 188 -13.57 -9.34 -5.14
C ALA A 188 -13.98 -9.30 -6.63
N LEU A 189 -13.45 -8.35 -7.40
CA LEU A 189 -13.79 -8.17 -8.82
C LEU A 189 -13.11 -9.16 -9.75
N TYR A 190 -11.86 -9.56 -9.46
CA TYR A 190 -11.01 -10.26 -10.41
C TYR A 190 -10.51 -11.63 -9.96
N LEU A 191 -10.51 -11.94 -8.65
CA LEU A 191 -10.05 -13.22 -8.11
C LEU A 191 -11.21 -14.10 -7.67
N PHE A 192 -12.16 -13.55 -6.91
CA PHE A 192 -13.25 -14.29 -6.30
C PHE A 192 -14.58 -14.23 -7.09
N ASN A 193 -14.61 -13.50 -8.20
CA ASN A 193 -15.80 -13.43 -9.04
C ASN A 193 -15.85 -14.65 -9.97
N SER A 194 -16.85 -15.51 -9.79
CA SER A 194 -17.04 -16.77 -10.53
C SER A 194 -17.27 -16.60 -12.04
N ASP A 195 -17.56 -15.37 -12.52
CA ASP A 195 -17.77 -15.11 -13.95
C ASP A 195 -16.47 -14.98 -14.76
N THR A 196 -15.32 -14.75 -14.12
CA THR A 196 -14.03 -14.57 -14.81
C THR A 196 -13.30 -15.88 -15.11
N THR A 197 -13.62 -16.98 -14.46
CA THR A 197 -12.97 -18.29 -14.66
C THR A 197 -13.34 -18.98 -15.98
N LYS A 198 -14.33 -18.47 -16.73
CA LYS A 198 -14.77 -19.08 -18.01
C LYS A 198 -14.11 -18.47 -19.27
N ASN A 199 -13.38 -17.39 -19.17
CA ASN A 199 -12.79 -16.69 -20.33
C ASN A 199 -11.27 -16.81 -20.47
N GLY A 200 -10.58 -17.56 -19.63
CA GLY A 200 -9.11 -17.73 -19.66
C GLY A 200 -8.59 -18.95 -20.47
N ALA A 201 -9.47 -19.71 -21.13
CA ALA A 201 -9.08 -20.86 -21.95
C ALA A 201 -9.53 -20.65 -23.40
N ARG A 202 -8.80 -19.81 -24.14
CA ARG A 202 -8.74 -19.84 -25.61
C ARG A 202 -7.37 -19.38 -26.08
#